data_053557c1e0658349346c55e1f0392e05
#
_entry.id   053557c1e0658349346c55e1f0392e05
#
_cell.length_a   1.000
_cell.length_b   1.000
_cell.length_c   1.000
_cell.angle_alpha   90.00
_cell.angle_beta   90.00
_cell.angle_gamma   90.00
#
_symmetry.space_group_name_H-M   'P 1'
#
loop_
_entity.id
_entity.type
_entity.pdbx_description
1 polymer ?
#
loop_
_entity_poly.entity_id
_entity_poly.type
_entity_poly.pdbx_seq_one_letter_code
_entity_poly.pdbx_strand_id
1 'polypeptide(L)'
;MDTSLLRRKLPLLAALLVVLVAVPAVAEEAPPPPSKEDAFFTTTNVQALWGGGFSDAQLGYYTRTQSMFTITLNNYTQFKFGDSFAFVDMYQGDFINPFLPGNVSAGNAKLYAEWHPRLLVNQMLGMRDPVLGVLGNWGVGAEINVGNNFSAYLVGPSIDLFLPLNIYVGMAFYYRYSALWLAPGTAGTIYTHTWQFSPYWTAPFQIGPVPFVFTGFLDMYQYTTGGVDVMFQPQLLVDVLAPFGSKKNTLFAGCEWYLHSYILFDGAPRHTVSAPQVMVQWNIH
;
A
#
# COMPACT_ATOMS: atom_id res chain seq x y z
N MET A 1 17.58 -10.24 26.11
CA MET A 1 16.62 -10.00 25.01
C MET A 1 15.38 -10.81 25.31
N ASP A 2 14.31 -10.18 25.75
CA ASP A 2 13.11 -10.88 26.23
C ASP A 2 12.27 -11.40 25.06
N THR A 3 12.37 -12.70 24.81
CA THR A 3 11.64 -13.41 23.74
C THR A 3 10.14 -13.61 24.05
N SER A 4 9.70 -13.21 25.25
CA SER A 4 8.33 -13.41 25.72
C SER A 4 7.30 -12.53 25.01
N LEU A 5 7.70 -11.34 24.54
CA LEU A 5 6.84 -10.40 23.80
C LEU A 5 6.57 -10.82 22.36
N LEU A 6 7.54 -11.49 21.72
CA LEU A 6 7.34 -12.04 20.37
C LEU A 6 6.35 -13.23 20.37
N ARG A 7 6.40 -14.06 21.41
CA ARG A 7 5.50 -15.22 21.55
C ARG A 7 4.03 -14.82 21.79
N ARG A 8 3.76 -13.63 22.34
CA ARG A 8 2.38 -13.18 22.61
C ARG A 8 1.69 -12.51 21.42
N LYS A 9 2.43 -12.01 20.43
CA LYS A 9 1.86 -11.31 19.25
C LYS A 9 1.80 -12.17 17.98
N LEU A 10 2.55 -13.27 17.92
CA LEU A 10 2.46 -14.23 16.81
C LEU A 10 1.07 -14.87 16.63
N PRO A 11 0.33 -15.23 17.72
CA PRO A 11 -0.99 -15.83 17.54
C PRO A 11 -2.04 -14.87 16.98
N LEU A 12 -1.88 -13.55 17.12
CA LEU A 12 -2.82 -12.59 16.54
C LEU A 12 -2.68 -12.48 15.01
N LEU A 13 -1.44 -12.52 14.50
CA LEU A 13 -1.19 -12.55 13.05
C LEU A 13 -1.63 -13.89 12.43
N ALA A 14 -1.38 -14.99 13.12
CA ALA A 14 -1.84 -16.31 12.70
C ALA A 14 -3.37 -16.45 12.76
N ALA A 15 -4.02 -15.84 13.77
CA ALA A 15 -5.48 -15.82 13.87
C ALA A 15 -6.13 -14.99 12.77
N LEU A 16 -5.52 -13.89 12.35
CA LEU A 16 -5.99 -13.08 11.22
C LEU A 16 -5.91 -13.85 9.90
N LEU A 17 -4.86 -14.65 9.73
CA LEU A 17 -4.69 -15.53 8.55
C LEU A 17 -5.67 -16.71 8.56
N VAL A 18 -6.00 -17.26 9.73
CA VAL A 18 -6.91 -18.41 9.87
C VAL A 18 -8.39 -18.00 9.72
N VAL A 19 -8.76 -16.79 10.11
CA VAL A 19 -10.15 -16.29 9.89
C VAL A 19 -10.44 -16.09 8.40
N LEU A 20 -9.44 -15.79 7.59
CA LEU A 20 -9.59 -15.72 6.12
C LEU A 20 -9.89 -17.08 5.44
N VAL A 21 -9.57 -18.19 6.11
CA VAL A 21 -9.73 -19.55 5.53
C VAL A 21 -11.08 -20.18 5.90
N ALA A 22 -11.81 -19.68 6.89
CA ALA A 22 -12.97 -20.36 7.47
C ALA A 22 -14.35 -19.85 7.00
N VAL A 23 -14.40 -18.82 6.13
CA VAL A 23 -15.69 -18.37 5.57
C VAL A 23 -15.92 -19.08 4.23
N PRO A 24 -17.02 -19.81 4.01
CA PRO A 24 -17.35 -20.28 2.69
C PRO A 24 -17.70 -19.07 1.82
N ALA A 25 -16.69 -18.50 1.19
CA ALA A 25 -16.88 -17.43 0.25
C ALA A 25 -17.46 -18.01 -1.04
N VAL A 26 -18.66 -17.60 -1.38
CA VAL A 26 -19.11 -17.68 -2.77
C VAL A 26 -18.34 -16.59 -3.49
N ALA A 27 -17.24 -16.98 -4.10
CA ALA A 27 -16.40 -16.06 -4.85
C ALA A 27 -17.23 -15.52 -6.02
N GLU A 28 -17.47 -14.21 -6.02
CA GLU A 28 -17.89 -13.53 -7.24
C GLU A 28 -16.69 -13.58 -8.21
N GLU A 29 -16.96 -13.95 -9.46
CA GLU A 29 -15.94 -13.97 -10.49
C GLU A 29 -15.19 -12.61 -10.51
N ALA A 30 -13.88 -12.66 -10.28
CA ALA A 30 -13.03 -11.52 -10.60
C ALA A 30 -13.34 -11.13 -12.06
N PRO A 31 -13.24 -9.85 -12.42
CA PRO A 31 -13.38 -9.46 -13.82
C PRO A 31 -12.47 -10.40 -14.63
N PRO A 32 -13.00 -11.03 -15.70
CA PRO A 32 -12.23 -11.97 -16.50
C PRO A 32 -10.91 -11.32 -16.88
N PRO A 33 -9.81 -12.06 -16.87
CA PRO A 33 -8.56 -11.52 -17.40
C PRO A 33 -8.86 -10.96 -18.78
N PRO A 34 -8.34 -9.76 -19.10
CA PRO A 34 -8.67 -9.08 -20.36
C PRO A 34 -8.50 -10.06 -21.52
N SER A 35 -9.51 -10.09 -22.39
CA SER A 35 -9.50 -10.96 -23.55
C SER A 35 -8.22 -10.74 -24.37
N LYS A 36 -7.80 -11.72 -25.16
CA LYS A 36 -6.57 -11.63 -25.97
C LYS A 36 -6.52 -10.40 -26.91
N GLU A 37 -7.63 -9.71 -27.07
CA GLU A 37 -7.79 -8.53 -27.94
C GLU A 37 -7.66 -7.20 -27.18
N ASP A 38 -7.88 -7.16 -25.86
CA ASP A 38 -7.80 -5.94 -25.08
C ASP A 38 -6.37 -5.70 -24.60
N ALA A 39 -5.58 -5.11 -25.51
CA ALA A 39 -4.18 -4.77 -25.23
C ALA A 39 -4.03 -3.62 -24.20
N PHE A 40 -5.13 -3.01 -23.78
CA PHE A 40 -5.15 -1.85 -22.88
C PHE A 40 -6.39 -1.87 -21.99
N PHE A 41 -6.17 -1.80 -20.68
CA PHE A 41 -7.22 -1.64 -19.68
C PHE A 41 -6.79 -0.57 -18.68
N THR A 42 -7.69 0.32 -18.31
CA THR A 42 -7.42 1.32 -17.28
C THR A 42 -8.60 1.46 -16.32
N THR A 43 -8.30 1.68 -15.07
CA THR A 43 -9.29 2.01 -14.04
C THR A 43 -8.76 3.10 -13.13
N THR A 44 -9.64 3.97 -12.71
CA THR A 44 -9.31 5.10 -11.83
C THR A 44 -10.28 5.12 -10.66
N ASN A 45 -9.79 5.40 -9.48
CA ASN A 45 -10.65 5.66 -8.34
C ASN A 45 -10.19 6.87 -7.53
N VAL A 46 -11.14 7.45 -6.82
CA VAL A 46 -10.91 8.53 -5.85
C VAL A 46 -11.30 7.99 -4.49
N GLN A 47 -10.42 8.17 -3.52
CA GLN A 47 -10.67 7.82 -2.12
C GLN A 47 -10.69 9.08 -1.27
N ALA A 48 -11.57 9.12 -0.29
CA ALA A 48 -11.59 10.11 0.77
C ALA A 48 -11.45 9.38 2.11
N LEU A 49 -10.40 9.70 2.86
CA LEU A 49 -10.08 9.06 4.12
C LEU A 49 -10.04 10.10 5.23
N TRP A 50 -10.51 9.71 6.41
CA TRP A 50 -10.37 10.51 7.62
C TRP A 50 -10.08 9.61 8.81
N GLY A 51 -9.07 9.98 9.59
CA GLY A 51 -8.68 9.21 10.76
C GLY A 51 -7.89 10.01 11.77
N GLY A 52 -7.62 9.37 12.90
CA GLY A 52 -6.83 9.93 14.00
C GLY A 52 -5.79 8.94 14.48
N GLY A 53 -4.90 9.42 15.32
CA GLY A 53 -3.79 8.60 15.84
C GLY A 53 -2.47 8.83 15.12
N PHE A 54 -2.45 9.73 14.16
CA PHE A 54 -1.22 10.14 13.49
C PHE A 54 -0.31 10.87 14.48
N SER A 55 0.92 10.41 14.59
CA SER A 55 1.95 11.02 15.41
C SER A 55 3.28 10.98 14.68
N ASP A 56 4.06 12.03 14.80
CA ASP A 56 5.43 12.02 14.31
C ASP A 56 6.34 11.42 15.37
N ALA A 57 6.52 10.13 15.29
CA ALA A 57 7.36 9.40 16.20
C ALA A 57 8.83 9.39 15.81
N GLN A 58 9.17 9.73 14.55
CA GLN A 58 10.55 9.67 14.06
C GLN A 58 11.49 10.63 14.76
N LEU A 59 10.99 11.78 15.14
CA LEU A 59 11.82 12.88 15.58
C LEU A 59 11.69 13.20 17.07
N GLY A 60 10.85 12.47 17.82
CA GLY A 60 10.66 12.72 19.25
C GLY A 60 9.98 14.06 19.57
N TYR A 61 9.48 14.77 18.57
CA TYR A 61 8.97 16.13 18.74
C TYR A 61 7.47 16.23 19.04
N TYR A 62 6.72 15.13 18.88
CA TYR A 62 5.26 15.18 18.98
C TYR A 62 4.71 14.19 19.98
N THR A 63 4.11 14.75 21.00
CA THR A 63 3.36 14.01 22.03
C THR A 63 1.85 13.98 21.78
N ARG A 64 1.37 14.61 20.69
CA ARG A 64 -0.06 14.70 20.39
C ARG A 64 -0.42 13.83 19.20
N THR A 65 -1.40 12.98 19.38
CA THR A 65 -2.08 12.30 18.28
C THR A 65 -2.97 13.30 17.54
N GLN A 66 -2.92 13.28 16.23
CA GLN A 66 -3.62 14.23 15.38
C GLN A 66 -4.56 13.50 14.41
N SER A 67 -5.53 14.21 13.88
CA SER A 67 -6.39 13.73 12.81
C SER A 67 -5.87 14.20 11.45
N MET A 68 -6.14 13.41 10.43
CA MET A 68 -5.77 13.71 9.06
C MET A 68 -6.93 13.39 8.13
N PHE A 69 -7.14 14.25 7.15
CA PHE A 69 -8.00 14.02 6.00
C PHE A 69 -7.12 13.80 4.77
N THR A 70 -7.39 12.75 4.02
CA THR A 70 -6.64 12.43 2.80
C THR A 70 -7.60 12.25 1.64
N ILE A 71 -7.25 12.84 0.49
CA ILE A 71 -7.83 12.49 -0.80
C ILE A 71 -6.76 11.75 -1.58
N THR A 72 -7.07 10.54 -2.02
CA THR A 72 -6.20 9.73 -2.88
C THR A 72 -6.82 9.58 -4.25
N LEU A 73 -6.05 9.87 -5.28
CA LEU A 73 -6.39 9.55 -6.67
C LEU A 73 -5.52 8.36 -7.09
N ASN A 74 -6.14 7.23 -7.41
CA ASN A 74 -5.46 6.03 -7.90
C ASN A 74 -5.76 5.81 -9.38
N ASN A 75 -4.77 5.32 -10.11
CA ASN A 75 -4.92 4.81 -11.47
C ASN A 75 -4.17 3.49 -11.62
N TYR A 76 -4.83 2.49 -12.19
CA TYR A 76 -4.21 1.26 -12.65
C TYR A 76 -4.41 1.14 -14.16
N THR A 77 -3.35 0.84 -14.88
CA THR A 77 -3.37 0.64 -16.33
C THR A 77 -2.63 -0.64 -16.68
N GLN A 78 -3.26 -1.49 -17.45
CA GLN A 78 -2.65 -2.69 -18.02
C GLN A 78 -2.41 -2.49 -19.51
N PHE A 79 -1.27 -2.91 -20.00
CA PHE A 79 -0.87 -2.86 -21.40
C PHE A 79 -0.27 -4.21 -21.85
N LYS A 80 0.02 -4.37 -23.13
CA LYS A 80 0.38 -5.65 -23.74
C LYS A 80 1.48 -6.44 -23.02
N PHE A 81 2.48 -5.76 -22.46
CA PHE A 81 3.67 -6.38 -21.85
C PHE A 81 3.91 -5.94 -20.42
N GLY A 82 2.90 -5.41 -19.76
CA GLY A 82 3.06 -4.95 -18.41
C GLY A 82 1.87 -4.22 -17.87
N ASP A 83 2.08 -3.55 -16.75
CA ASP A 83 1.09 -2.70 -16.11
C ASP A 83 1.74 -1.51 -15.42
N SER A 84 0.91 -0.63 -14.95
CA SER A 84 1.31 0.55 -14.21
C SER A 84 0.26 0.87 -13.16
N PHE A 85 0.68 1.05 -11.93
CA PHE A 85 -0.13 1.62 -10.87
C PHE A 85 0.44 2.98 -10.47
N ALA A 86 -0.41 3.95 -10.24
CA ALA A 86 -0.01 5.25 -9.75
C ALA A 86 -1.03 5.78 -8.75
N PHE A 87 -0.56 6.50 -7.75
CA PHE A 87 -1.45 7.26 -6.89
C PHE A 87 -0.87 8.61 -6.49
N VAL A 88 -1.77 9.50 -6.12
CA VAL A 88 -1.45 10.82 -5.55
C VAL A 88 -2.29 11.02 -4.31
N ASP A 89 -1.64 11.24 -3.19
CA ASP A 89 -2.23 11.61 -1.92
C ASP A 89 -2.14 13.12 -1.70
N MET A 90 -3.26 13.69 -1.31
CA MET A 90 -3.35 15.07 -0.83
C MET A 90 -3.85 15.03 0.61
N TYR A 91 -2.97 15.31 1.57
CA TYR A 91 -3.36 15.31 2.97
C TYR A 91 -3.52 16.72 3.53
N GLN A 92 -4.52 16.86 4.39
CA GLN A 92 -4.77 18.04 5.18
C GLN A 92 -5.02 17.62 6.62
N GLY A 93 -4.35 18.29 7.54
CA GLY A 93 -4.49 18.06 8.98
C GLY A 93 -3.39 18.74 9.73
N ASP A 94 -3.43 18.58 11.03
CA ASP A 94 -2.36 19.07 11.91
C ASP A 94 -1.12 18.15 11.85
N PHE A 95 -1.19 17.10 11.05
CA PHE A 95 -0.09 16.17 10.85
C PHE A 95 1.06 16.84 10.12
N ILE A 96 2.19 16.74 10.72
CA ILE A 96 3.38 17.46 10.34
C ILE A 96 4.28 16.55 9.51
N ASN A 97 4.92 17.15 8.53
CA ASN A 97 5.96 16.48 7.77
C ASN A 97 7.02 15.87 8.71
N PRO A 98 7.17 14.55 8.78
CA PRO A 98 8.13 13.88 9.65
C PRO A 98 9.58 14.29 9.39
N PHE A 99 9.86 14.91 8.25
CA PHE A 99 11.19 15.28 7.82
C PHE A 99 11.57 16.75 8.08
N LEU A 100 10.69 17.52 8.73
CA LEU A 100 10.96 18.93 9.04
C LEU A 100 10.83 19.21 10.54
N PRO A 101 11.93 19.31 11.29
CA PRO A 101 11.88 19.70 12.68
C PRO A 101 11.33 21.12 12.82
N GLY A 102 10.28 21.29 13.56
CA GLY A 102 9.94 22.53 14.24
C GLY A 102 9.06 23.55 13.54
N ASN A 103 8.70 23.43 12.26
CA ASN A 103 7.94 24.47 11.58
C ASN A 103 6.95 23.92 10.56
N VAL A 104 5.88 23.36 11.03
CA VAL A 104 4.76 23.07 10.16
C VAL A 104 3.55 23.85 10.63
N SER A 105 3.13 24.80 9.82
CA SER A 105 1.88 25.50 10.06
C SER A 105 0.73 24.54 9.82
N ALA A 106 -0.15 24.42 10.81
CA ALA A 106 -1.44 23.76 10.69
C ALA A 106 -2.15 24.24 9.41
N GLY A 107 -2.75 23.30 8.68
CA GLY A 107 -3.59 23.63 7.53
C GLY A 107 -2.90 23.65 6.16
N ASN A 108 -1.62 23.35 6.04
CA ASN A 108 -0.98 23.22 4.73
C ASN A 108 -1.27 21.85 4.12
N ALA A 109 -1.81 21.83 2.91
CA ALA A 109 -1.94 20.61 2.12
C ALA A 109 -0.55 20.05 1.79
N LYS A 110 -0.42 18.74 1.87
CA LYS A 110 0.80 18.00 1.51
C LYS A 110 0.47 17.10 0.34
N LEU A 111 1.47 16.86 -0.50
CA LEU A 111 1.37 15.95 -1.64
C LEU A 111 2.39 14.83 -1.48
N TYR A 112 1.93 13.62 -1.79
CA TYR A 112 2.77 12.46 -1.99
C TYR A 112 2.27 11.70 -3.21
N ALA A 113 3.15 11.20 -4.02
CA ALA A 113 2.81 10.45 -5.21
C ALA A 113 3.74 9.28 -5.40
N GLU A 114 3.18 8.19 -5.91
CA GLU A 114 3.95 7.03 -6.35
C GLU A 114 3.53 6.61 -7.76
N TRP A 115 4.49 6.08 -8.49
CA TRP A 115 4.27 5.46 -9.79
C TRP A 115 5.03 4.14 -9.86
N HIS A 116 4.32 3.05 -10.14
CA HIS A 116 4.81 1.67 -10.15
C HIS A 116 4.64 1.03 -11.53
N PRO A 117 5.49 1.32 -12.52
CA PRO A 117 5.48 0.63 -13.80
C PRO A 117 6.14 -0.75 -13.67
N ARG A 118 5.56 -1.75 -14.38
CA ARG A 118 6.13 -3.10 -14.45
C ARG A 118 6.19 -3.61 -15.89
N LEU A 119 7.30 -4.27 -16.22
CA LEU A 119 7.44 -5.06 -17.45
C LEU A 119 7.35 -6.54 -17.09
N LEU A 120 6.35 -7.22 -17.65
CA LEU A 120 6.05 -8.61 -17.37
C LEU A 120 6.73 -9.51 -18.40
N VAL A 121 7.87 -10.08 -18.01
CA VAL A 121 8.74 -10.88 -18.89
C VAL A 121 8.01 -12.13 -19.38
N ASN A 122 7.20 -12.78 -18.54
CA ASN A 122 6.37 -13.91 -18.96
C ASN A 122 5.42 -13.55 -20.11
N GLN A 123 4.80 -12.37 -20.10
CA GLN A 123 3.91 -11.92 -21.17
C GLN A 123 4.68 -11.61 -22.45
N MET A 124 5.88 -11.03 -22.33
CA MET A 124 6.77 -10.79 -23.47
C MET A 124 7.20 -12.11 -24.14
N LEU A 125 7.37 -13.17 -23.35
CA LEU A 125 7.69 -14.53 -23.84
C LEU A 125 6.46 -15.32 -24.31
N GLY A 126 5.26 -14.71 -24.27
CA GLY A 126 3.99 -15.37 -24.64
C GLY A 126 3.48 -16.37 -23.61
N MET A 127 4.06 -16.42 -22.41
CA MET A 127 3.65 -17.29 -21.29
C MET A 127 2.53 -16.58 -20.52
N ARG A 128 1.29 -16.95 -20.77
CA ARG A 128 0.12 -16.28 -20.15
C ARG A 128 -0.54 -17.11 -19.06
N ASP A 129 -0.37 -18.43 -19.10
CA ASP A 129 -0.94 -19.30 -18.11
C ASP A 129 -0.07 -19.32 -16.84
N PRO A 130 -0.68 -19.37 -15.66
CA PRO A 130 0.08 -19.42 -14.42
C PRO A 130 1.00 -20.66 -14.37
N VAL A 131 2.26 -20.46 -14.05
CA VAL A 131 3.21 -21.54 -13.84
C VAL A 131 2.85 -22.24 -12.52
N LEU A 132 2.79 -23.57 -12.54
CA LEU A 132 2.35 -24.41 -11.41
C LEU A 132 0.94 -24.02 -10.88
N GLY A 133 0.11 -23.38 -11.71
CA GLY A 133 -1.25 -22.99 -11.39
C GLY A 133 -1.39 -21.81 -10.42
N VAL A 134 -0.28 -21.26 -9.91
CA VAL A 134 -0.31 -20.15 -8.93
C VAL A 134 0.61 -18.99 -9.28
N LEU A 135 1.77 -19.21 -9.89
CA LEU A 135 2.67 -18.16 -10.31
C LEU A 135 2.14 -17.52 -11.59
N GLY A 136 1.52 -16.35 -11.46
CA GLY A 136 0.90 -15.61 -12.55
C GLY A 136 1.94 -14.84 -13.36
N ASN A 137 2.13 -13.59 -13.01
CA ASN A 137 3.09 -12.74 -13.70
C ASN A 137 4.44 -12.71 -12.99
N TRP A 138 5.50 -12.50 -13.76
CA TRP A 138 6.82 -12.22 -13.24
C TRP A 138 7.59 -11.33 -14.22
N GLY A 139 8.45 -10.48 -13.66
CA GLY A 139 9.17 -9.52 -14.47
C GLY A 139 10.00 -8.55 -13.66
N VAL A 140 10.11 -7.34 -14.16
CA VAL A 140 10.85 -6.25 -13.54
C VAL A 140 9.86 -5.12 -13.21
N GLY A 141 9.84 -4.74 -11.95
CA GLY A 141 9.13 -3.55 -11.47
C GLY A 141 10.09 -2.39 -11.25
N ALA A 142 9.55 -1.20 -11.39
CA ALA A 142 10.16 0.03 -10.89
C ALA A 142 9.16 0.79 -10.03
N GLU A 143 9.66 1.71 -9.22
CA GLU A 143 8.83 2.57 -8.39
C GLU A 143 9.48 3.94 -8.29
N ILE A 144 8.68 4.99 -8.41
CA ILE A 144 9.11 6.37 -8.24
C ILE A 144 8.21 7.01 -7.20
N ASN A 145 8.80 7.40 -6.07
CA ASN A 145 8.11 8.04 -4.96
C ASN A 145 8.53 9.49 -4.85
N VAL A 146 7.59 10.38 -4.76
CA VAL A 146 7.84 11.81 -4.65
C VAL A 146 6.97 12.43 -3.56
N GLY A 147 7.60 13.12 -2.65
CA GLY A 147 6.94 13.92 -1.62
C GLY A 147 7.55 15.32 -1.53
N ASN A 148 7.09 16.12 -0.59
CA ASN A 148 7.49 17.54 -0.50
C ASN A 148 9.03 17.77 -0.40
N ASN A 149 9.74 16.89 0.30
CA ASN A 149 11.20 16.99 0.46
C ASN A 149 11.89 15.65 0.26
N PHE A 150 11.29 14.79 -0.52
CA PHE A 150 11.72 13.41 -0.64
C PHE A 150 11.48 12.89 -2.06
N SER A 151 12.41 12.09 -2.54
CA SER A 151 12.18 11.21 -3.68
C SER A 151 12.87 9.86 -3.47
N ALA A 152 12.28 8.81 -4.04
CA ALA A 152 12.92 7.51 -4.14
C ALA A 152 12.71 6.92 -5.53
N TYR A 153 13.69 6.15 -5.97
CA TYR A 153 13.71 5.45 -7.24
C TYR A 153 14.07 4.00 -6.96
N LEU A 154 13.21 3.10 -7.36
CA LEU A 154 13.33 1.69 -7.05
C LEU A 154 13.29 0.88 -8.34
N VAL A 155 14.03 -0.21 -8.38
CA VAL A 155 14.00 -1.17 -9.48
C VAL A 155 14.34 -2.56 -8.97
N GLY A 156 13.64 -3.58 -9.46
CA GLY A 156 13.92 -4.95 -9.07
C GLY A 156 12.94 -5.98 -9.61
N PRO A 157 13.12 -7.25 -9.29
CA PRO A 157 12.21 -8.31 -9.69
C PRO A 157 10.84 -8.17 -9.03
N SER A 158 9.79 -8.55 -9.78
CA SER A 158 8.42 -8.61 -9.30
C SER A 158 7.76 -9.91 -9.71
N ILE A 159 6.87 -10.42 -8.86
CA ILE A 159 6.07 -11.63 -9.11
C ILE A 159 4.65 -11.44 -8.62
N ASP A 160 3.70 -12.10 -9.29
CA ASP A 160 2.30 -12.15 -8.90
C ASP A 160 1.88 -13.60 -8.63
N LEU A 161 1.13 -13.81 -7.57
CA LEU A 161 0.50 -15.08 -7.24
C LEU A 161 -1.01 -14.96 -7.39
N PHE A 162 -1.60 -15.86 -8.17
CA PHE A 162 -3.05 -16.04 -8.28
C PHE A 162 -3.46 -17.23 -7.41
N LEU A 163 -4.04 -16.93 -6.28
CA LEU A 163 -4.44 -17.94 -5.31
C LEU A 163 -5.93 -18.32 -5.49
N PRO A 164 -6.38 -19.47 -4.96
CA PRO A 164 -7.78 -19.80 -4.94
C PRO A 164 -8.66 -18.68 -4.36
N LEU A 165 -9.94 -18.66 -4.67
CA LEU A 165 -10.91 -17.64 -4.25
C LEU A 165 -10.64 -16.25 -4.83
N ASN A 166 -9.99 -16.17 -5.99
CA ASN A 166 -9.61 -14.93 -6.65
C ASN A 166 -8.71 -14.01 -5.79
N ILE A 167 -7.96 -14.59 -4.88
CA ILE A 167 -6.97 -13.85 -4.10
C ILE A 167 -5.75 -13.59 -4.98
N TYR A 168 -5.39 -12.34 -5.09
CA TYR A 168 -4.21 -11.87 -5.78
C TYR A 168 -3.19 -11.36 -4.76
N VAL A 169 -1.94 -11.78 -4.92
CA VAL A 169 -0.81 -11.28 -4.14
C VAL A 169 0.33 -10.94 -5.08
N GLY A 170 0.70 -9.67 -5.13
CA GLY A 170 1.90 -9.24 -5.83
C GLY A 170 3.02 -8.97 -4.83
N MET A 171 4.26 -9.15 -5.27
CA MET A 171 5.46 -8.88 -4.48
C MET A 171 6.55 -8.31 -5.35
N ALA A 172 7.27 -7.32 -4.84
CA ALA A 172 8.48 -6.81 -5.47
C ALA A 172 9.62 -6.73 -4.46
N PHE A 173 10.84 -6.95 -4.93
CA PHE A 173 12.05 -6.78 -4.16
C PHE A 173 12.96 -5.81 -4.89
N TYR A 174 13.13 -4.63 -4.34
CA TYR A 174 13.77 -3.52 -5.00
C TYR A 174 15.15 -3.18 -4.43
N TYR A 175 16.06 -2.80 -5.31
CA TYR A 175 17.10 -1.85 -4.96
C TYR A 175 16.47 -0.47 -4.90
N ARG A 176 16.71 0.24 -3.79
CA ARG A 176 16.10 1.55 -3.51
C ARG A 176 17.21 2.60 -3.40
N TYR A 177 17.10 3.65 -4.21
CA TYR A 177 17.85 4.90 -4.08
C TYR A 177 16.91 6.01 -3.65
N SER A 178 17.20 6.69 -2.55
CA SER A 178 16.39 7.81 -2.11
C SER A 178 17.19 9.05 -1.79
N ALA A 179 16.57 10.20 -1.97
CA ALA A 179 17.09 11.51 -1.68
C ALA A 179 16.13 12.24 -0.75
N LEU A 180 16.64 12.76 0.35
CA LEU A 180 15.92 13.58 1.32
C LEU A 180 16.56 14.96 1.35
N TRP A 181 15.80 16.00 0.98
CA TRP A 181 16.25 17.40 1.06
C TRP A 181 15.97 17.93 2.47
N LEU A 182 17.04 18.36 3.14
CA LEU A 182 16.91 18.98 4.44
C LEU A 182 16.29 20.39 4.32
N ALA A 183 15.67 20.86 5.41
CA ALA A 183 15.01 22.16 5.43
C ALA A 183 15.95 23.32 5.02
N PRO A 184 15.40 24.44 4.48
CA PRO A 184 16.17 25.65 4.20
C PRO A 184 16.96 26.11 5.43
N GLY A 185 18.27 26.29 5.27
CA GLY A 185 19.19 26.64 6.34
C GLY A 185 20.01 25.47 6.90
N THR A 186 19.63 24.23 6.60
CA THR A 186 20.42 23.03 6.85
C THR A 186 21.06 22.63 5.52
N ALA A 187 22.35 22.81 5.36
CA ALA A 187 22.97 22.47 4.08
C ALA A 187 22.99 20.95 3.86
N GLY A 188 22.37 20.51 2.78
CA GLY A 188 22.61 19.20 2.23
C GLY A 188 21.38 18.40 1.83
N THR A 189 21.66 17.37 1.06
CA THR A 189 20.74 16.30 0.69
C THR A 189 21.32 14.99 1.21
N ILE A 190 20.50 14.20 1.90
CA ILE A 190 20.89 12.86 2.34
C ILE A 190 20.50 11.88 1.23
N TYR A 191 21.49 11.17 0.72
CA TYR A 191 21.30 10.10 -0.26
C TYR A 191 21.45 8.75 0.41
N THR A 192 20.57 7.83 0.08
CA THR A 192 20.60 6.48 0.64
C THR A 192 20.44 5.41 -0.43
N HIS A 193 21.16 4.31 -0.25
CA HIS A 193 21.12 3.14 -1.10
C HIS A 193 20.73 1.95 -0.22
N THR A 194 19.57 1.40 -0.43
CA THR A 194 18.99 0.36 0.43
C THR A 194 18.23 -0.65 -0.41
N TRP A 195 17.54 -1.55 0.25
CA TRP A 195 16.57 -2.46 -0.36
C TRP A 195 15.17 -2.18 0.16
N GLN A 196 14.16 -2.55 -0.62
CA GLN A 196 12.75 -2.52 -0.22
C GLN A 196 12.07 -3.81 -0.66
N PHE A 197 11.20 -4.35 0.21
CA PHE A 197 10.29 -5.43 -0.10
C PHE A 197 8.86 -4.94 0.02
N SER A 198 8.09 -5.07 -1.07
CA SER A 198 6.76 -4.48 -1.23
C SER A 198 5.75 -5.55 -1.67
N PRO A 199 5.17 -6.34 -0.76
CA PRO A 199 4.00 -7.15 -1.05
C PRO A 199 2.73 -6.31 -1.01
N TYR A 200 1.79 -6.64 -1.91
CA TYR A 200 0.44 -6.08 -1.96
C TYR A 200 -0.57 -7.17 -2.31
N TRP A 201 -1.80 -6.98 -1.93
CA TRP A 201 -2.83 -8.02 -2.11
C TRP A 201 -4.20 -7.44 -2.39
N THR A 202 -5.03 -8.27 -3.00
CA THR A 202 -6.46 -8.06 -3.15
C THR A 202 -7.17 -9.39 -2.98
N ALA A 203 -8.13 -9.44 -2.06
CA ALA A 203 -8.91 -10.63 -1.72
C ALA A 203 -10.40 -10.24 -1.70
N PRO A 204 -11.13 -10.40 -2.82
CA PRO A 204 -12.57 -10.21 -2.85
C PRO A 204 -13.27 -11.36 -2.14
N PHE A 205 -14.33 -11.06 -1.39
CA PHE A 205 -15.18 -12.07 -0.76
C PHE A 205 -16.60 -11.53 -0.59
N GLN A 206 -17.53 -12.41 -0.22
CA GLN A 206 -18.93 -12.05 -0.09
C GLN A 206 -19.51 -12.59 1.22
N ILE A 207 -20.31 -11.77 1.90
CA ILE A 207 -21.08 -12.17 3.07
C ILE A 207 -22.57 -11.96 2.76
N GLY A 208 -23.28 -13.06 2.54
CA GLY A 208 -24.65 -12.98 2.02
C GLY A 208 -24.65 -12.29 0.64
N PRO A 209 -25.52 -11.31 0.41
CA PRO A 209 -25.57 -10.56 -0.86
C PRO A 209 -24.56 -9.41 -0.94
N VAL A 210 -23.74 -9.20 0.07
CA VAL A 210 -22.88 -8.01 0.19
C VAL A 210 -21.45 -8.36 -0.20
N PRO A 211 -20.89 -7.76 -1.27
CA PRO A 211 -19.50 -7.93 -1.66
C PRO A 211 -18.57 -7.12 -0.78
N PHE A 212 -17.43 -7.70 -0.45
CA PHE A 212 -16.33 -7.09 0.28
C PHE A 212 -15.02 -7.26 -0.49
N VAL A 213 -14.07 -6.37 -0.22
CA VAL A 213 -12.70 -6.49 -0.67
C VAL A 213 -11.76 -6.24 0.49
N PHE A 214 -10.87 -7.19 0.78
CA PHE A 214 -9.72 -6.97 1.65
C PHE A 214 -8.50 -6.73 0.77
N THR A 215 -7.93 -5.54 0.85
CA THR A 215 -6.81 -5.13 0.02
C THR A 215 -5.78 -4.37 0.84
N GLY A 216 -4.63 -4.05 0.25
CA GLY A 216 -3.62 -3.25 0.90
C GLY A 216 -2.22 -3.62 0.46
N PHE A 217 -1.24 -3.04 1.14
CA PHE A 217 0.17 -3.27 0.89
C PHE A 217 0.98 -3.23 2.18
N LEU A 218 2.21 -3.69 2.09
CA LEU A 218 3.24 -3.57 3.10
C LEU A 218 4.52 -3.14 2.39
N ASP A 219 5.13 -2.05 2.86
CA ASP A 219 6.48 -1.68 2.47
C ASP A 219 7.43 -1.89 3.62
N MET A 220 8.50 -2.59 3.36
CA MET A 220 9.56 -2.83 4.31
C MET A 220 10.89 -2.46 3.66
N TYR A 221 11.55 -1.44 4.15
CA TYR A 221 12.85 -1.03 3.62
C TYR A 221 13.89 -0.79 4.71
N GLN A 222 15.14 -0.99 4.36
CA GLN A 222 16.24 -0.76 5.27
C GLN A 222 16.45 0.74 5.50
N TYR A 223 16.61 1.10 6.75
CA TYR A 223 17.00 2.46 7.14
C TYR A 223 18.52 2.60 7.21
N THR A 224 19.06 3.79 6.89
CA THR A 224 20.50 4.01 6.79
C THR A 224 21.28 3.78 8.08
N THR A 225 20.65 3.92 9.21
CA THR A 225 21.29 3.84 10.54
C THR A 225 21.19 2.46 11.18
N GLY A 226 20.86 1.42 10.41
CA GLY A 226 20.81 0.06 10.95
C GLY A 226 19.44 -0.31 11.52
N GLY A 227 18.38 -0.07 10.78
CA GLY A 227 17.01 -0.42 11.12
C GLY A 227 16.18 -0.80 9.91
N VAL A 228 14.92 -1.08 10.15
CA VAL A 228 13.92 -1.33 9.11
C VAL A 228 12.72 -0.42 9.37
N ASP A 229 12.29 0.24 8.31
CA ASP A 229 11.04 0.96 8.24
C ASP A 229 9.98 0.02 7.68
N VAL A 230 8.82 -0.03 8.33
CA VAL A 230 7.71 -0.90 7.97
C VAL A 230 6.45 -0.08 7.90
N MET A 231 5.89 0.06 6.71
CA MET A 231 4.58 0.66 6.46
C MET A 231 3.60 -0.43 6.06
N PHE A 232 2.47 -0.54 6.73
CA PHE A 232 1.43 -1.52 6.48
C PHE A 232 0.07 -0.85 6.46
N GLN A 233 -0.62 -0.92 5.32
CA GLN A 233 -1.90 -0.25 5.09
C GLN A 233 -2.96 -1.23 4.57
N PRO A 234 -3.53 -2.09 5.43
CA PRO A 234 -4.66 -2.93 5.08
C PRO A 234 -5.95 -2.11 5.00
N GLN A 235 -6.77 -2.43 4.01
CA GLN A 235 -8.08 -1.85 3.77
C GLN A 235 -9.14 -2.94 3.78
N LEU A 236 -10.29 -2.67 4.39
CA LEU A 236 -11.49 -3.48 4.28
C LEU A 236 -12.61 -2.63 3.70
N LEU A 237 -13.08 -3.00 2.53
CA LEU A 237 -14.06 -2.26 1.74
C LEU A 237 -15.33 -3.08 1.56
N VAL A 238 -16.48 -2.43 1.55
CA VAL A 238 -17.79 -2.99 1.22
C VAL A 238 -18.39 -2.23 0.06
N ASP A 239 -18.87 -2.94 -0.97
CA ASP A 239 -19.63 -2.33 -2.07
C ASP A 239 -21.03 -1.95 -1.56
N VAL A 240 -21.23 -0.66 -1.33
CA VAL A 240 -22.46 -0.14 -0.72
C VAL A 240 -23.64 -0.07 -1.69
N LEU A 241 -23.40 -0.14 -2.99
CA LEU A 241 -24.43 -0.06 -4.03
C LEU A 241 -24.89 -1.44 -4.54
N ALA A 242 -24.07 -2.45 -4.44
CA ALA A 242 -24.38 -3.79 -4.94
C ALA A 242 -25.67 -4.40 -4.36
N PRO A 243 -25.97 -4.28 -3.05
CA PRO A 243 -27.22 -4.84 -2.48
C PRO A 243 -28.49 -4.20 -3.02
N PHE A 244 -28.41 -3.01 -3.61
CA PHE A 244 -29.54 -2.27 -4.19
C PHE A 244 -29.71 -2.49 -5.69
N GLY A 245 -28.97 -3.45 -6.28
CA GLY A 245 -29.04 -3.75 -7.71
C GLY A 245 -28.41 -2.69 -8.62
N SER A 246 -27.66 -1.76 -8.05
CA SER A 246 -26.90 -0.76 -8.80
C SER A 246 -25.63 -1.36 -9.41
N LYS A 247 -24.96 -0.60 -10.29
CA LYS A 247 -23.70 -1.03 -10.90
C LYS A 247 -22.70 -1.40 -9.80
N LYS A 248 -22.27 -2.66 -9.80
CA LYS A 248 -21.29 -3.18 -8.86
C LYS A 248 -19.94 -2.49 -9.02
N ASN A 249 -19.16 -2.53 -7.96
CA ASN A 249 -17.79 -1.99 -7.93
C ASN A 249 -17.73 -0.48 -8.23
N THR A 250 -18.79 0.27 -7.97
CA THR A 250 -18.82 1.72 -8.22
C THR A 250 -18.49 2.53 -6.97
N LEU A 251 -19.12 2.20 -5.84
CA LEU A 251 -18.95 2.94 -4.59
C LEU A 251 -18.70 1.99 -3.44
N PHE A 252 -17.58 2.19 -2.78
CA PHE A 252 -17.20 1.45 -1.59
C PHE A 252 -17.16 2.36 -0.37
N ALA A 253 -17.50 1.81 0.78
CA ALA A 253 -17.20 2.37 2.08
C ALA A 253 -16.36 1.37 2.88
N GLY A 254 -15.56 1.85 3.82
CA GLY A 254 -14.74 0.93 4.60
C GLY A 254 -13.79 1.63 5.56
N CYS A 255 -12.73 0.92 5.85
CA CYS A 255 -11.67 1.44 6.71
C CYS A 255 -10.29 1.06 6.15
N GLU A 256 -9.33 1.91 6.46
CA GLU A 256 -7.91 1.66 6.29
C GLU A 256 -7.23 1.74 7.65
N TRP A 257 -6.20 0.95 7.84
CA TRP A 257 -5.37 1.05 9.04
C TRP A 257 -3.95 1.41 8.64
N TYR A 258 -3.58 2.67 8.86
CA TYR A 258 -2.21 3.15 8.68
C TYR A 258 -1.35 2.70 9.87
N LEU A 259 -0.46 1.76 9.62
CA LEU A 259 0.53 1.26 10.58
C LEU A 259 1.92 1.58 10.03
N HIS A 260 2.68 2.38 10.76
CA HIS A 260 4.04 2.75 10.37
C HIS A 260 4.98 2.58 11.56
N SER A 261 6.00 1.75 11.43
CA SER A 261 6.89 1.36 12.51
C SER A 261 8.35 1.43 12.12
N TYR A 262 9.13 2.14 12.90
CA TYR A 262 10.58 2.17 12.81
C TYR A 262 11.18 1.18 13.80
N ILE A 263 11.94 0.21 13.30
CA ILE A 263 12.56 -0.85 14.08
C ILE A 263 14.07 -0.70 13.95
N LEU A 264 14.71 -0.07 14.94
CA LEU A 264 16.16 0.07 14.98
C LEU A 264 16.80 -1.19 15.55
N PHE A 265 17.93 -1.61 14.98
CA PHE A 265 18.65 -2.82 15.41
C PHE A 265 19.54 -2.62 16.63
N ASP A 266 19.79 -1.38 17.02
CA ASP A 266 20.60 -0.99 18.19
C ASP A 266 19.87 -1.10 19.54
N GLY A 267 18.61 -1.54 19.54
CA GLY A 267 17.78 -1.64 20.72
C GLY A 267 17.10 -0.35 21.15
N ALA A 268 17.19 0.72 20.35
CA ALA A 268 16.43 1.95 20.58
C ALA A 268 14.93 1.69 20.59
N PRO A 269 14.14 2.52 21.27
CA PRO A 269 12.70 2.34 21.33
C PRO A 269 12.07 2.37 19.95
N ARG A 270 11.16 1.42 19.70
CA ARG A 270 10.37 1.38 18.47
C ARG A 270 9.36 2.50 18.49
N HIS A 271 9.30 3.24 17.41
CA HIS A 271 8.22 4.16 17.19
C HIS A 271 7.20 3.51 16.27
N THR A 272 5.93 3.54 16.66
CA THR A 272 4.84 2.99 15.86
C THR A 272 3.70 3.99 15.83
N VAL A 273 3.35 4.41 14.63
CA VAL A 273 2.10 5.12 14.35
C VAL A 273 1.03 4.08 14.06
N SER A 274 -0.13 4.25 14.67
CA SER A 274 -1.28 3.38 14.46
C SER A 274 -2.52 4.26 14.34
N ALA A 275 -2.94 4.49 13.11
CA ALA A 275 -4.02 5.43 12.79
C ALA A 275 -5.10 4.74 11.95
N PRO A 276 -6.19 4.28 12.58
CA PRO A 276 -7.36 3.81 11.85
C PRO A 276 -8.05 4.97 11.15
N GLN A 277 -8.50 4.74 9.92
CA GLN A 277 -9.19 5.70 9.08
C GLN A 277 -10.49 5.11 8.57
N VAL A 278 -11.55 5.89 8.54
CA VAL A 278 -12.74 5.59 7.73
C VAL A 278 -12.52 6.07 6.32
N MET A 279 -13.09 5.36 5.33
CA MET A 279 -12.87 5.73 3.94
C MET A 279 -14.11 5.49 3.08
N VAL A 280 -14.18 6.28 2.01
CA VAL A 280 -15.10 6.09 0.89
C VAL A 280 -14.26 6.06 -0.38
N GLN A 281 -14.54 5.11 -1.26
CA GLN A 281 -13.89 4.99 -2.57
C GLN A 281 -14.93 5.02 -3.68
N TRP A 282 -14.71 5.85 -4.66
CA TRP A 282 -15.50 5.90 -5.89
C TRP A 282 -14.66 5.49 -7.09
N ASN A 283 -15.07 4.39 -7.75
CA ASN A 283 -14.45 3.93 -8.99
C ASN A 283 -15.08 4.65 -10.18
N ILE A 284 -14.23 5.29 -10.98
CA ILE A 284 -14.59 5.98 -12.22
C ILE A 284 -14.43 4.97 -13.36
N HIS A 285 -15.55 4.66 -14.05
CA HIS A 285 -15.62 3.68 -15.13
C HIS A 285 -15.78 4.35 -16.50
#